data_8b9118e1f44b83ebd8cd3b9fb3346138
#
_entry.id   8b9118e1f44b83ebd8cd3b9fb3346138
#
_cell.length_a   1.000
_cell.length_b   1.000
_cell.length_c   1.000
_cell.angle_alpha   90.00
_cell.angle_beta   90.00
_cell.angle_gamma   90.00
#
_symmetry.space_group_name_H-M   'P 1'
#
loop_
_entity.id
_entity.type
_entity.pdbx_description
1 polymer ?
#
loop_
_entity_poly.entity_id
_entity_poly.type
_entity_poly.pdbx_seq_one_letter_code
_entity_poly.pdbx_strand_id
1 'polypeptide(L)'
;MALNTPFFRRVAAAVTALGGAATVVACGSTEPRSVLSDIEGGEVILGTKYDQPGLGLRHPDKTMAGVDVDVAEYVVKHIADANGWAHPEVTWRETPSVQRETLINNGEVTMITATYSINDGRAKAVNFGGPYLLTHQALLVRDDDRTLDSLEDLNAGRKLCSVTGSTSAQKIKDALPGVQLQEFDSYSSCVEALYRGKVDALTTDATILAGYAVQYDNELRVVPMNHPDGEPFTNEHYGIGHAKGDDESTEAINEALREMYASGEFERILERNLGENADTADEDAIGDLSFLEEG
;
A
#
# COMPACT_ATOMS: atom_id res chain seq x y z
N MET A 1 -16.59 43.53 -88.32
CA MET A 1 -15.27 43.80 -87.78
C MET A 1 -15.45 44.05 -86.32
N ALA A 2 -15.10 43.13 -85.47
CA ALA A 2 -15.36 43.12 -84.06
C ALA A 2 -14.15 43.62 -83.30
N LEU A 3 -14.36 44.48 -82.32
CA LEU A 3 -13.35 44.92 -81.33
C LEU A 3 -13.81 44.47 -79.94
N ASN A 4 -13.12 43.51 -79.44
CA ASN A 4 -13.27 42.96 -78.06
C ASN A 4 -12.51 43.82 -77.06
N THR A 5 -13.18 44.26 -76.06
CA THR A 5 -12.56 44.86 -74.84
C THR A 5 -12.69 43.87 -73.68
N PRO A 6 -11.64 43.59 -72.91
CA PRO A 6 -11.73 42.69 -71.83
C PRO A 6 -12.16 43.38 -70.48
N PHE A 7 -13.10 42.75 -69.83
CA PHE A 7 -13.61 43.11 -68.48
C PHE A 7 -12.61 42.68 -67.38
N PHE A 8 -12.07 43.62 -66.64
CA PHE A 8 -11.30 43.33 -65.42
C PHE A 8 -12.24 42.98 -64.31
N ARG A 9 -12.25 41.74 -63.90
CA ARG A 9 -12.86 41.28 -62.65
C ARG A 9 -11.85 41.39 -61.53
N ARG A 10 -12.12 42.27 -60.54
CA ARG A 10 -11.40 42.35 -59.26
C ARG A 10 -11.80 41.14 -58.43
N VAL A 11 -10.84 40.26 -58.14
CA VAL A 11 -10.99 39.19 -57.18
C VAL A 11 -10.61 39.74 -55.80
N ALA A 12 -11.59 39.83 -54.89
CA ALA A 12 -11.35 40.13 -53.50
C ALA A 12 -10.83 38.85 -52.83
N ALA A 13 -9.60 38.88 -52.34
CA ALA A 13 -9.04 37.80 -51.52
C ALA A 13 -9.60 37.91 -50.10
N ALA A 14 -10.43 36.97 -49.71
CA ALA A 14 -10.84 36.77 -48.34
C ALA A 14 -9.71 36.04 -47.60
N VAL A 15 -9.06 36.72 -46.67
CA VAL A 15 -8.10 36.11 -45.75
C VAL A 15 -8.87 35.42 -44.63
N THR A 16 -9.00 34.10 -44.71
CA THR A 16 -9.54 33.27 -43.62
C THR A 16 -8.43 33.08 -42.60
N ALA A 17 -8.53 33.76 -41.45
CA ALA A 17 -7.68 33.51 -40.28
C ALA A 17 -8.11 32.17 -39.68
N LEU A 18 -7.34 31.08 -39.93
CA LEU A 18 -7.43 29.86 -39.12
C LEU A 18 -6.88 30.15 -37.72
N GLY A 19 -7.80 30.33 -36.76
CA GLY A 19 -7.48 30.29 -35.36
C GLY A 19 -7.03 28.86 -35.00
N GLY A 20 -5.73 28.65 -34.83
CA GLY A 20 -5.18 27.43 -34.29
C GLY A 20 -5.59 27.33 -32.82
N ALA A 21 -6.53 26.46 -32.47
CA ALA A 21 -6.73 26.02 -31.12
C ALA A 21 -5.48 25.21 -30.71
N ALA A 22 -4.60 25.84 -29.95
CA ALA A 22 -3.54 25.10 -29.28
C ALA A 22 -4.21 24.19 -28.24
N THR A 23 -4.37 22.94 -28.56
CA THR A 23 -4.65 21.89 -27.56
C THR A 23 -3.40 21.82 -26.67
N VAL A 24 -3.48 22.43 -25.50
CA VAL A 24 -2.55 22.15 -24.42
C VAL A 24 -2.74 20.69 -24.07
N VAL A 25 -1.89 19.82 -24.64
CA VAL A 25 -1.71 18.47 -24.10
C VAL A 25 -1.10 18.71 -22.72
N ALA A 26 -1.90 18.64 -21.68
CA ALA A 26 -1.41 18.51 -20.32
C ALA A 26 -0.61 17.19 -20.29
N CYS A 27 0.71 17.29 -20.45
CA CYS A 27 1.61 16.27 -19.98
C CYS A 27 1.31 16.14 -18.50
N GLY A 28 0.75 14.99 -18.09
CA GLY A 28 0.55 14.69 -16.68
C GLY A 28 1.87 14.98 -15.95
N SER A 29 1.81 15.81 -14.95
CA SER A 29 2.96 16.11 -14.11
C SER A 29 3.47 14.79 -13.54
N THR A 30 4.73 14.50 -13.76
CA THR A 30 5.46 13.39 -13.11
C THR A 30 5.93 13.81 -11.71
N GLU A 31 5.33 14.83 -11.15
CA GLU A 31 5.66 15.33 -9.81
C GLU A 31 4.83 14.59 -8.76
N PRO A 32 5.42 14.28 -7.59
CA PRO A 32 4.70 13.70 -6.47
C PRO A 32 3.50 14.57 -6.06
N ARG A 33 2.42 13.92 -5.61
CA ARG A 33 1.20 14.58 -5.13
C ARG A 33 1.36 14.95 -3.66
N SER A 34 0.79 16.08 -3.23
CA SER A 34 0.68 16.42 -1.82
C SER A 34 -0.66 15.97 -1.26
N VAL A 35 -0.65 15.32 -0.09
CA VAL A 35 -1.87 14.82 0.56
C VAL A 35 -2.81 15.97 0.89
N LEU A 36 -2.29 17.04 1.49
CA LEU A 36 -3.09 18.22 1.84
C LEU A 36 -3.67 18.89 0.60
N SER A 37 -2.86 19.09 -0.46
CA SER A 37 -3.33 19.73 -1.69
C SER A 37 -4.40 18.92 -2.42
N ASP A 38 -4.29 17.60 -2.42
CA ASP A 38 -5.28 16.72 -3.06
C ASP A 38 -6.60 16.71 -2.29
N ILE A 39 -6.56 16.67 -0.95
CA ILE A 39 -7.76 16.73 -0.11
C ILE A 39 -8.46 18.09 -0.28
N GLU A 40 -7.73 19.21 -0.25
CA GLU A 40 -8.27 20.55 -0.52
C GLU A 40 -8.85 20.64 -1.93
N GLY A 41 -8.18 20.03 -2.90
CA GLY A 41 -8.59 19.97 -4.31
C GLY A 41 -9.83 19.11 -4.56
N GLY A 42 -10.24 18.29 -3.61
CA GLY A 42 -11.46 17.48 -3.67
C GLY A 42 -11.31 16.13 -4.36
N GLU A 43 -10.09 15.67 -4.67
CA GLU A 43 -9.82 14.38 -5.30
C GLU A 43 -8.55 13.73 -4.73
N VAL A 44 -8.66 12.49 -4.23
CA VAL A 44 -7.53 11.71 -3.73
C VAL A 44 -7.44 10.35 -4.41
N ILE A 45 -6.22 9.89 -4.66
CA ILE A 45 -5.94 8.54 -5.17
C ILE A 45 -5.24 7.77 -4.05
N LEU A 46 -5.97 6.85 -3.41
CA LEU A 46 -5.50 6.06 -2.29
C LEU A 46 -4.95 4.72 -2.79
N GLY A 47 -3.70 4.46 -2.46
CA GLY A 47 -3.04 3.20 -2.77
C GLY A 47 -3.24 2.17 -1.66
N THR A 48 -3.67 0.95 -2.02
CA THR A 48 -3.76 -0.17 -1.08
C THR A 48 -3.55 -1.50 -1.78
N LYS A 49 -3.57 -2.60 -1.03
CA LYS A 49 -3.65 -3.95 -1.57
C LYS A 49 -5.07 -4.28 -2.01
N TYR A 50 -5.22 -5.22 -2.95
CA TYR A 50 -6.53 -5.68 -3.41
C TYR A 50 -6.82 -7.12 -3.02
N ASP A 51 -5.83 -7.82 -2.46
CA ASP A 51 -5.85 -9.26 -2.24
C ASP A 51 -5.67 -9.70 -0.78
N GLN A 52 -5.61 -8.78 0.19
CA GLN A 52 -5.35 -9.11 1.60
C GLN A 52 -6.64 -9.07 2.44
N PRO A 53 -7.22 -10.23 2.79
CA PRO A 53 -8.43 -10.30 3.63
C PRO A 53 -8.21 -9.62 4.99
N GLY A 54 -9.16 -8.80 5.40
CA GLY A 54 -9.12 -8.04 6.65
C GLY A 54 -8.22 -6.79 6.64
N LEU A 55 -7.40 -6.59 5.61
CA LEU A 55 -6.44 -5.47 5.53
C LEU A 55 -6.73 -4.58 4.32
N GLY A 56 -6.43 -5.02 3.11
CA GLY A 56 -6.75 -4.34 1.87
C GLY A 56 -7.34 -5.32 0.86
N LEU A 57 -8.67 -5.42 0.82
CA LEU A 57 -9.39 -6.35 -0.02
C LEU A 57 -10.34 -5.65 -0.96
N ARG A 58 -10.25 -5.97 -2.25
CA ARG A 58 -11.21 -5.53 -3.24
C ARG A 58 -12.24 -6.63 -3.52
N HIS A 59 -13.50 -6.35 -3.22
CA HIS A 59 -14.60 -7.26 -3.50
C HIS A 59 -14.95 -7.32 -5.00
N PRO A 60 -15.69 -8.36 -5.45
CA PRO A 60 -16.12 -8.49 -6.85
C PRO A 60 -16.98 -7.32 -7.36
N ASP A 61 -17.72 -6.66 -6.49
CA ASP A 61 -18.50 -5.44 -6.77
C ASP A 61 -17.65 -4.16 -6.80
N LYS A 62 -16.33 -4.30 -6.61
CA LYS A 62 -15.31 -3.24 -6.57
C LYS A 62 -15.30 -2.40 -5.29
N THR A 63 -16.09 -2.71 -4.29
CA THR A 63 -15.95 -2.10 -2.97
C THR A 63 -14.64 -2.53 -2.33
N MET A 64 -14.07 -1.65 -1.51
CA MET A 64 -12.85 -1.89 -0.76
C MET A 64 -13.20 -2.11 0.70
N ALA A 65 -12.43 -2.96 1.40
CA ALA A 65 -12.61 -3.22 2.82
C ALA A 65 -11.28 -3.65 3.48
N GLY A 66 -11.19 -3.43 4.78
CA GLY A 66 -10.05 -3.83 5.60
C GLY A 66 -9.45 -2.68 6.41
N VAL A 67 -8.54 -3.01 7.32
CA VAL A 67 -7.89 -2.03 8.21
C VAL A 67 -7.22 -0.91 7.43
N ASP A 68 -6.44 -1.25 6.40
CA ASP A 68 -5.71 -0.27 5.58
C ASP A 68 -6.67 0.70 4.86
N VAL A 69 -7.82 0.17 4.42
CA VAL A 69 -8.86 0.95 3.76
C VAL A 69 -9.51 1.92 4.74
N ASP A 70 -9.96 1.40 5.90
CA ASP A 70 -10.64 2.20 6.92
C ASP A 70 -9.73 3.27 7.52
N VAL A 71 -8.44 2.95 7.74
CA VAL A 71 -7.42 3.91 8.21
C VAL A 71 -7.22 5.02 7.19
N ALA A 72 -7.05 4.68 5.91
CA ALA A 72 -6.86 5.68 4.86
C ALA A 72 -8.06 6.63 4.73
N GLU A 73 -9.28 6.09 4.74
CA GLU A 73 -10.50 6.89 4.67
C GLU A 73 -10.69 7.77 5.91
N TYR A 74 -10.38 7.25 7.10
CA TYR A 74 -10.41 8.02 8.34
C TYR A 74 -9.47 9.22 8.28
N VAL A 75 -8.20 9.00 7.88
CA VAL A 75 -7.19 10.05 7.79
C VAL A 75 -7.62 11.14 6.81
N VAL A 76 -8.07 10.78 5.62
CA VAL A 76 -8.54 11.75 4.61
C VAL A 76 -9.72 12.57 5.13
N LYS A 77 -10.69 11.90 5.74
CA LYS A 77 -11.87 12.56 6.31
C LYS A 77 -11.50 13.50 7.46
N HIS A 78 -10.65 13.02 8.39
CA HIS A 78 -10.20 13.83 9.53
C HIS A 78 -9.49 15.10 9.08
N ILE A 79 -8.55 14.98 8.13
CA ILE A 79 -7.83 16.15 7.59
C ILE A 79 -8.80 17.14 6.93
N ALA A 80 -9.77 16.66 6.14
CA ALA A 80 -10.77 17.54 5.52
C ALA A 80 -11.62 18.27 6.58
N ASP A 81 -12.12 17.55 7.59
CA ASP A 81 -12.94 18.11 8.66
C ASP A 81 -12.15 19.15 9.49
N ALA A 82 -10.90 18.86 9.84
CA ALA A 82 -10.04 19.75 10.62
C ALA A 82 -9.75 21.09 9.90
N ASN A 83 -9.71 21.06 8.56
CA ASN A 83 -9.47 22.25 7.74
C ASN A 83 -10.76 22.92 7.23
N GLY A 84 -11.93 22.34 7.48
CA GLY A 84 -13.21 22.86 6.98
C GLY A 84 -13.37 22.67 5.46
N TRP A 85 -12.68 21.69 4.87
CA TRP A 85 -12.79 21.32 3.47
C TRP A 85 -13.93 20.33 3.23
N ALA A 86 -14.41 20.26 1.99
CA ALA A 86 -15.34 19.20 1.60
C ALA A 86 -14.58 17.84 1.57
N HIS A 87 -15.29 16.75 1.89
CA HIS A 87 -14.69 15.42 1.74
C HIS A 87 -14.39 15.16 0.26
N PRO A 88 -13.16 14.74 -0.08
CA PRO A 88 -12.76 14.51 -1.47
C PRO A 88 -13.41 13.24 -2.04
N GLU A 89 -13.47 13.18 -3.38
CA GLU A 89 -13.75 11.93 -4.08
C GLU A 89 -12.54 11.00 -3.96
N VAL A 90 -12.79 9.74 -3.54
CA VAL A 90 -11.75 8.73 -3.35
C VAL A 90 -11.70 7.80 -4.54
N THR A 91 -10.53 7.68 -5.16
CA THR A 91 -10.22 6.64 -6.15
C THR A 91 -9.20 5.68 -5.57
N TRP A 92 -9.48 4.37 -5.64
CA TRP A 92 -8.56 3.33 -5.17
C TRP A 92 -7.66 2.83 -6.28
N ARG A 93 -6.39 2.61 -5.94
CA ARG A 93 -5.38 2.03 -6.82
C ARG A 93 -4.66 0.87 -6.13
N GLU A 94 -4.51 -0.25 -6.85
CA GLU A 94 -3.69 -1.36 -6.39
C GLU A 94 -2.21 -0.96 -6.36
N THR A 95 -1.53 -1.27 -5.25
CA THR A 95 -0.13 -0.91 -5.04
C THR A 95 0.71 -2.14 -4.66
N PRO A 96 1.17 -2.92 -5.64
CA PRO A 96 2.09 -4.03 -5.42
C PRO A 96 3.35 -3.57 -4.70
N SER A 97 3.90 -4.41 -3.80
CA SER A 97 4.99 -4.02 -2.91
C SER A 97 6.19 -3.41 -3.62
N VAL A 98 6.56 -3.95 -4.77
CA VAL A 98 7.71 -3.49 -5.58
C VAL A 98 7.48 -2.15 -6.29
N GLN A 99 6.26 -1.63 -6.34
CA GLN A 99 5.92 -0.43 -7.12
C GLN A 99 5.61 0.80 -6.25
N ARG A 100 5.48 0.65 -4.92
CA ARG A 100 4.92 1.68 -4.03
C ARG A 100 5.68 3.01 -4.10
N GLU A 101 6.99 2.97 -3.92
CA GLU A 101 7.84 4.16 -3.96
C GLU A 101 7.78 4.84 -5.34
N THR A 102 7.74 4.05 -6.42
CA THR A 102 7.62 4.57 -7.78
C THR A 102 6.27 5.24 -8.02
N LEU A 103 5.17 4.62 -7.56
CA LEU A 103 3.82 5.18 -7.71
C LEU A 103 3.66 6.52 -6.97
N ILE A 104 4.22 6.64 -5.76
CA ILE A 104 4.26 7.90 -5.00
C ILE A 104 5.09 8.94 -5.75
N ASN A 105 6.32 8.59 -6.13
CA ASN A 105 7.25 9.55 -6.74
C ASN A 105 6.80 10.03 -8.12
N ASN A 106 6.00 9.23 -8.84
CA ASN A 106 5.42 9.61 -10.13
C ASN A 106 4.08 10.37 -9.98
N GLY A 107 3.60 10.63 -8.76
CA GLY A 107 2.29 11.28 -8.54
C GLY A 107 1.10 10.44 -9.00
N GLU A 108 1.26 9.12 -9.06
CA GLU A 108 0.21 8.19 -9.49
C GLU A 108 -0.76 7.82 -8.35
N VAL A 109 -0.38 8.13 -7.11
CA VAL A 109 -1.18 8.02 -5.90
C VAL A 109 -0.91 9.21 -4.99
N THR A 110 -1.90 9.58 -4.18
CA THR A 110 -1.78 10.62 -3.16
C THR A 110 -1.03 10.10 -1.93
N MET A 111 -1.44 8.93 -1.43
CA MET A 111 -0.79 8.20 -0.33
C MET A 111 -1.07 6.71 -0.45
N ILE A 112 -0.29 5.89 0.26
CA ILE A 112 -0.40 4.43 0.28
C ILE A 112 -0.55 3.93 1.70
N THR A 113 -1.64 3.18 1.95
CA THR A 113 -1.91 2.42 3.16
C THR A 113 -2.12 0.95 2.74
N ALA A 114 -1.10 0.13 2.87
CA ALA A 114 -1.05 -1.17 2.20
C ALA A 114 -0.15 -2.17 2.92
N THR A 115 -0.35 -2.39 4.24
CA THR A 115 0.61 -3.17 5.03
C THR A 115 2.04 -2.71 4.76
N TYR A 116 2.24 -1.39 4.82
CA TYR A 116 3.45 -0.77 4.31
C TYR A 116 4.48 -0.59 5.41
N SER A 117 5.27 -1.65 5.68
CA SER A 117 6.33 -1.60 6.68
C SER A 117 7.30 -0.45 6.41
N ILE A 118 7.49 0.38 7.41
CA ILE A 118 8.48 1.46 7.43
C ILE A 118 9.85 0.82 7.61
N ASN A 119 10.78 1.13 6.72
CA ASN A 119 12.19 0.76 6.85
C ASN A 119 13.10 1.84 6.29
N ASP A 120 14.38 1.78 6.60
CA ASP A 120 15.38 2.78 6.22
C ASP A 120 15.45 3.03 4.70
N GLY A 121 15.37 1.96 3.90
CA GLY A 121 15.39 2.08 2.43
C GLY A 121 14.19 2.85 1.89
N ARG A 122 12.99 2.53 2.38
CA ARG A 122 11.73 3.19 2.00
C ARG A 122 11.64 4.62 2.52
N ALA A 123 12.05 4.86 3.77
CA ALA A 123 12.05 6.19 4.38
C ALA A 123 13.00 7.17 3.68
N LYS A 124 14.03 6.69 2.98
CA LYS A 124 14.86 7.53 2.09
C LYS A 124 14.14 7.96 0.82
N ALA A 125 13.20 7.15 0.32
CA ALA A 125 12.52 7.37 -0.95
C ALA A 125 11.19 8.13 -0.81
N VAL A 126 10.47 7.94 0.30
CA VAL A 126 9.15 8.52 0.60
C VAL A 126 9.09 8.98 2.04
N ASN A 127 8.10 9.83 2.39
CA ASN A 127 7.77 10.11 3.78
C ASN A 127 6.74 9.08 4.29
N PHE A 128 6.69 8.92 5.61
CA PHE A 128 5.71 8.10 6.30
C PHE A 128 5.02 8.87 7.42
N GLY A 129 3.70 8.78 7.48
CA GLY A 129 2.93 8.99 8.70
C GLY A 129 2.73 7.67 9.44
N GLY A 130 2.62 7.72 10.75
CA GLY A 130 2.51 6.56 11.62
C GLY A 130 3.80 6.26 12.38
N PRO A 131 4.02 5.02 12.86
CA PRO A 131 3.27 3.80 12.51
C PRO A 131 1.85 3.76 13.06
N TYR A 132 0.93 3.07 12.36
CA TYR A 132 -0.44 2.85 12.83
C TYR A 132 -0.70 1.40 13.28
N LEU A 133 0.17 0.45 12.98
CA LEU A 133 0.05 -0.94 13.40
C LEU A 133 1.43 -1.57 13.51
N LEU A 134 1.62 -2.40 14.54
CA LEU A 134 2.80 -3.24 14.72
C LEU A 134 2.41 -4.70 14.49
N THR A 135 3.24 -5.44 13.77
CA THR A 135 3.09 -6.88 13.56
C THR A 135 4.46 -7.55 13.43
N HIS A 136 4.46 -8.87 13.28
CA HIS A 136 5.68 -9.68 13.21
C HIS A 136 5.62 -10.62 12.02
N GLN A 137 6.77 -10.96 11.44
CA GLN A 137 6.84 -11.96 10.39
C GLN A 137 6.53 -13.36 10.93
N ALA A 138 5.77 -14.13 10.15
CA ALA A 138 5.38 -15.49 10.47
C ALA A 138 5.38 -16.38 9.22
N LEU A 139 5.07 -17.66 9.39
CA LEU A 139 4.83 -18.60 8.31
C LEU A 139 3.34 -18.95 8.21
N LEU A 140 2.84 -19.16 7.01
CA LEU A 140 1.60 -19.86 6.74
C LEU A 140 1.95 -21.22 6.15
N VAL A 141 1.41 -22.26 6.73
CA VAL A 141 1.63 -23.66 6.31
C VAL A 141 0.30 -24.37 6.19
N ARG A 142 0.27 -25.51 5.47
CA ARG A 142 -0.93 -26.36 5.49
C ARG A 142 -1.15 -26.93 6.88
N ASP A 143 -2.41 -27.04 7.32
CA ASP A 143 -2.71 -27.50 8.66
C ASP A 143 -2.30 -28.97 8.91
N ASP A 144 -2.23 -29.79 7.88
CA ASP A 144 -1.78 -31.17 7.97
C ASP A 144 -0.25 -31.33 8.02
N ASP A 145 0.52 -30.31 7.69
CA ASP A 145 2.00 -30.32 7.83
C ASP A 145 2.39 -29.90 9.25
N ARG A 146 2.78 -30.89 10.07
CA ARG A 146 3.27 -30.71 11.44
C ARG A 146 4.80 -30.75 11.53
N THR A 147 5.49 -30.60 10.41
CA THR A 147 6.95 -30.65 10.32
C THR A 147 7.58 -29.27 10.09
N LEU A 148 6.74 -28.23 9.97
CA LEU A 148 7.14 -26.84 9.84
C LEU A 148 6.57 -26.05 11.03
N ASP A 149 7.36 -25.95 12.09
CA ASP A 149 6.99 -25.26 13.34
C ASP A 149 7.98 -24.15 13.72
N SER A 150 9.05 -23.97 12.93
CA SER A 150 10.08 -22.96 13.17
C SER A 150 10.73 -22.44 11.88
N LEU A 151 11.51 -21.38 12.01
CA LEU A 151 12.31 -20.83 10.90
C LEU A 151 13.39 -21.83 10.42
N GLU A 152 14.00 -22.58 11.36
CA GLU A 152 15.05 -23.55 11.08
C GLU A 152 14.59 -24.72 10.20
N ASP A 153 13.31 -25.09 10.29
CA ASP A 153 12.73 -26.18 9.49
C ASP A 153 12.73 -25.87 7.99
N LEU A 154 12.82 -24.60 7.61
CA LEU A 154 12.94 -24.20 6.22
C LEU A 154 14.29 -24.61 5.60
N ASN A 155 15.34 -24.81 6.41
CA ASN A 155 16.66 -25.26 5.94
C ASN A 155 16.66 -26.70 5.38
N ALA A 156 15.61 -27.49 5.62
CA ALA A 156 15.50 -28.88 5.15
C ALA A 156 15.15 -28.99 3.65
N GLY A 157 15.43 -27.98 2.84
CA GLY A 157 15.13 -27.97 1.40
C GLY A 157 13.68 -27.66 1.08
N ARG A 158 12.95 -27.05 2.02
CA ARG A 158 11.56 -26.62 1.86
C ARG A 158 11.47 -25.49 0.85
N LYS A 159 10.38 -25.48 0.10
CA LYS A 159 10.04 -24.42 -0.84
C LYS A 159 9.20 -23.38 -0.11
N LEU A 160 9.78 -22.20 0.04
CA LEU A 160 9.12 -21.04 0.65
C LEU A 160 8.64 -20.09 -0.43
N CYS A 161 7.50 -19.44 -0.24
CA CYS A 161 7.14 -18.30 -1.07
C CYS A 161 6.96 -17.02 -0.26
N SER A 162 7.13 -15.90 -0.94
CA SER A 162 6.80 -14.56 -0.47
C SER A 162 6.54 -13.66 -1.67
N VAL A 163 6.36 -12.35 -1.44
CA VAL A 163 6.03 -11.39 -2.51
C VAL A 163 7.25 -10.54 -2.84
N THR A 164 7.50 -10.36 -4.13
CA THR A 164 8.57 -9.49 -4.66
C THR A 164 8.48 -8.08 -4.08
N GLY A 165 9.58 -7.57 -3.54
CA GLY A 165 9.66 -6.23 -2.95
C GLY A 165 9.06 -6.12 -1.54
N SER A 166 8.63 -7.23 -0.92
CA SER A 166 8.25 -7.24 0.50
C SER A 166 9.47 -7.22 1.42
N THR A 167 9.30 -6.65 2.63
CA THR A 167 10.29 -6.75 3.71
C THR A 167 10.54 -8.20 4.07
N SER A 168 9.48 -9.00 4.14
CA SER A 168 9.54 -10.41 4.50
C SER A 168 10.39 -11.24 3.55
N ALA A 169 10.27 -11.02 2.23
CA ALA A 169 11.12 -11.68 1.24
C ALA A 169 12.59 -11.30 1.41
N GLN A 170 12.88 -10.02 1.68
CA GLN A 170 14.25 -9.55 1.87
C GLN A 170 14.87 -10.12 3.14
N LYS A 171 14.17 -10.02 4.28
CA LYS A 171 14.67 -10.51 5.58
C LYS A 171 14.95 -12.01 5.57
N ILE A 172 14.13 -12.79 4.86
CA ILE A 172 14.42 -14.23 4.67
C ILE A 172 15.66 -14.46 3.82
N LYS A 173 15.88 -13.72 2.77
CA LYS A 173 17.11 -13.85 1.96
C LYS A 173 18.36 -13.57 2.78
N ASP A 174 18.27 -12.58 3.68
CA ASP A 174 19.38 -12.19 4.55
C ASP A 174 19.62 -13.22 5.66
N ALA A 175 18.57 -13.75 6.30
CA ALA A 175 18.67 -14.71 7.39
C ALA A 175 18.98 -16.15 6.91
N LEU A 176 18.40 -16.56 5.78
CA LEU A 176 18.49 -17.92 5.23
C LEU A 176 18.88 -17.88 3.75
N PRO A 177 20.10 -17.50 3.39
CA PRO A 177 20.52 -17.34 1.99
C PRO A 177 20.46 -18.64 1.16
N GLY A 178 20.36 -19.80 1.81
CA GLY A 178 20.20 -21.11 1.17
C GLY A 178 18.76 -21.58 0.99
N VAL A 179 17.77 -20.84 1.46
CA VAL A 179 16.35 -21.20 1.34
C VAL A 179 15.88 -21.16 -0.11
N GLN A 180 15.01 -22.11 -0.48
CA GLN A 180 14.39 -22.11 -1.81
C GLN A 180 13.21 -21.14 -1.85
N LEU A 181 13.51 -19.84 -1.89
CA LEU A 181 12.50 -18.79 -1.96
C LEU A 181 12.00 -18.60 -3.39
N GLN A 182 10.68 -18.69 -3.57
CA GLN A 182 9.95 -18.33 -4.78
C GLN A 182 9.20 -17.03 -4.53
N GLU A 183 9.44 -16.02 -5.36
CA GLU A 183 8.77 -14.72 -5.24
C GLU A 183 7.62 -14.63 -6.24
N PHE A 184 6.47 -14.20 -5.74
CA PHE A 184 5.24 -13.99 -6.51
C PHE A 184 4.89 -12.49 -6.54
N ASP A 185 3.98 -12.10 -7.41
CA ASP A 185 3.53 -10.70 -7.53
C ASP A 185 2.48 -10.34 -6.45
N SER A 186 1.77 -11.34 -5.90
CA SER A 186 0.72 -11.17 -4.89
C SER A 186 0.73 -12.26 -3.83
N TYR A 187 0.21 -11.96 -2.64
CA TYR A 187 0.08 -12.95 -1.59
C TYR A 187 -1.00 -13.98 -1.91
N SER A 188 -2.09 -13.59 -2.56
CA SER A 188 -3.13 -14.53 -3.00
C SER A 188 -2.58 -15.62 -3.93
N SER A 189 -1.67 -15.27 -4.86
CA SER A 189 -0.99 -16.24 -5.72
C SER A 189 -0.08 -17.19 -4.93
N CYS A 190 0.59 -16.67 -3.91
CA CYS A 190 1.47 -17.45 -3.03
C CYS A 190 0.64 -18.41 -2.17
N VAL A 191 -0.48 -17.95 -1.59
CA VAL A 191 -1.41 -18.79 -0.81
C VAL A 191 -2.00 -19.91 -1.67
N GLU A 192 -2.41 -19.60 -2.89
CA GLU A 192 -2.91 -20.60 -3.84
C GLU A 192 -1.84 -21.66 -4.17
N ALA A 193 -0.57 -21.23 -4.33
CA ALA A 193 0.54 -22.16 -4.54
C ALA A 193 0.79 -23.05 -3.31
N LEU A 194 0.68 -22.50 -2.09
CA LEU A 194 0.76 -23.24 -0.83
C LEU A 194 -0.37 -24.26 -0.70
N TYR A 195 -1.60 -23.81 -0.89
CA TYR A 195 -2.81 -24.66 -0.81
C TYR A 195 -2.73 -25.86 -1.76
N ARG A 196 -2.22 -25.64 -2.97
CA ARG A 196 -2.02 -26.71 -3.97
C ARG A 196 -0.73 -27.52 -3.79
N GLY A 197 0.03 -27.32 -2.73
CA GLY A 197 1.27 -28.07 -2.46
C GLY A 197 2.41 -27.81 -3.46
N LYS A 198 2.41 -26.64 -4.12
CA LYS A 198 3.50 -26.24 -5.01
C LYS A 198 4.68 -25.68 -4.23
N VAL A 199 4.39 -25.07 -3.09
CA VAL A 199 5.33 -24.62 -2.06
C VAL A 199 4.94 -25.24 -0.73
N ASP A 200 5.87 -25.25 0.23
CA ASP A 200 5.66 -25.85 1.55
C ASP A 200 5.19 -24.83 2.59
N ALA A 201 5.62 -23.58 2.44
CA ALA A 201 5.26 -22.47 3.30
C ALA A 201 5.17 -21.15 2.52
N LEU A 202 4.44 -20.19 3.11
CA LEU A 202 4.46 -18.77 2.75
C LEU A 202 4.97 -17.98 3.94
N THR A 203 5.79 -16.96 3.72
CA THR A 203 6.19 -16.02 4.77
C THR A 203 5.79 -14.60 4.44
N THR A 204 5.17 -13.96 5.41
CA THR A 204 4.90 -12.53 5.51
C THR A 204 4.45 -12.22 6.93
N ASP A 205 3.84 -11.06 7.14
CA ASP A 205 3.42 -10.57 8.45
C ASP A 205 2.21 -11.36 8.98
N ALA A 206 2.22 -11.64 10.27
CA ALA A 206 1.22 -12.50 10.94
C ALA A 206 -0.22 -12.01 10.70
N THR A 207 -0.44 -10.69 10.69
CA THR A 207 -1.76 -10.08 10.40
C THR A 207 -2.25 -10.41 8.99
N ILE A 208 -1.36 -10.40 7.99
CA ILE A 208 -1.70 -10.79 6.61
C ILE A 208 -2.05 -12.28 6.57
N LEU A 209 -1.23 -13.12 7.21
CA LEU A 209 -1.42 -14.57 7.23
C LEU A 209 -2.70 -14.99 7.96
N ALA A 210 -3.06 -14.31 9.04
CA ALA A 210 -4.29 -14.54 9.78
C ALA A 210 -5.53 -14.35 8.90
N GLY A 211 -5.57 -13.31 8.09
CA GLY A 211 -6.67 -13.09 7.14
C GLY A 211 -6.83 -14.24 6.15
N TYR A 212 -5.74 -14.76 5.62
CA TYR A 212 -5.78 -15.91 4.73
C TYR A 212 -6.13 -17.22 5.44
N ALA A 213 -5.63 -17.45 6.66
CA ALA A 213 -5.99 -18.63 7.44
C ALA A 213 -7.50 -18.73 7.68
N VAL A 214 -8.14 -17.60 8.00
CA VAL A 214 -9.61 -17.51 8.12
C VAL A 214 -10.30 -17.77 6.78
N GLN A 215 -9.79 -17.22 5.68
CA GLN A 215 -10.39 -17.41 4.35
C GLN A 215 -10.37 -18.86 3.88
N TYR A 216 -9.37 -19.64 4.28
CA TYR A 216 -9.21 -21.06 3.92
C TYR A 216 -9.74 -22.04 4.99
N ASP A 217 -10.61 -21.56 5.88
CA ASP A 217 -11.44 -22.37 6.80
C ASP A 217 -10.65 -23.43 7.59
N ASN A 218 -9.50 -23.03 8.14
CA ASN A 218 -8.56 -23.85 8.92
C ASN A 218 -7.80 -24.95 8.13
N GLU A 219 -7.79 -24.90 6.80
CA GLU A 219 -6.89 -25.75 6.00
C GLU A 219 -5.43 -25.23 6.02
N LEU A 220 -5.25 -23.99 6.48
CA LEU A 220 -3.96 -23.34 6.66
C LEU A 220 -3.84 -22.86 8.11
N ARG A 221 -2.62 -22.88 8.65
CA ARG A 221 -2.31 -22.38 9.99
C ARG A 221 -1.13 -21.42 9.97
N VAL A 222 -1.15 -20.44 10.87
CA VAL A 222 -0.04 -19.52 11.09
C VAL A 222 0.93 -20.15 12.09
N VAL A 223 2.23 -20.09 11.78
CA VAL A 223 3.33 -20.50 12.65
C VAL A 223 4.17 -19.26 12.96
N PRO A 224 4.26 -18.87 14.24
CA PRO A 224 5.12 -17.74 14.63
C PRO A 224 6.59 -18.02 14.27
N MET A 225 7.29 -16.97 13.85
CA MET A 225 8.74 -16.99 13.65
C MET A 225 9.38 -16.25 14.81
N ASN A 226 10.13 -16.96 15.62
CA ASN A 226 10.81 -16.40 16.78
C ASN A 226 12.31 -16.71 16.76
N HIS A 227 13.08 -15.85 17.39
CA HIS A 227 14.47 -16.13 17.77
C HIS A 227 14.55 -17.19 18.88
N PRO A 228 15.71 -17.82 19.11
CA PRO A 228 15.87 -18.82 20.15
C PRO A 228 15.58 -18.34 21.59
N ASP A 229 15.64 -17.04 21.84
CA ASP A 229 15.27 -16.38 23.11
C ASP A 229 13.77 -16.14 23.27
N GLY A 230 12.97 -16.43 22.23
CA GLY A 230 11.53 -16.29 22.22
C GLY A 230 11.02 -14.96 21.64
N GLU A 231 11.91 -14.01 21.35
CA GLU A 231 11.53 -12.74 20.73
C GLU A 231 11.08 -12.95 19.27
N PRO A 232 10.13 -12.14 18.77
CA PRO A 232 9.72 -12.20 17.38
C PRO A 232 10.90 -12.03 16.42
N PHE A 233 10.89 -12.76 15.32
CA PHE A 233 11.94 -12.70 14.30
C PHE A 233 12.08 -11.29 13.69
N THR A 234 10.97 -10.54 13.58
CA THR A 234 10.96 -9.16 13.08
C THR A 234 9.92 -8.34 13.80
N ASN A 235 10.11 -7.02 13.78
CA ASN A 235 9.08 -6.03 14.07
C ASN A 235 8.76 -5.27 12.78
N GLU A 236 7.49 -5.28 12.38
CA GLU A 236 7.00 -4.62 11.18
C GLU A 236 6.06 -3.49 11.56
N HIS A 237 6.52 -2.26 11.39
CA HIS A 237 5.77 -1.04 11.69
C HIS A 237 5.06 -0.55 10.42
N TYR A 238 3.74 -0.66 10.36
CA TYR A 238 2.97 -0.19 9.21
C TYR A 238 2.76 1.31 9.27
N GLY A 239 3.10 1.99 8.18
CA GLY A 239 2.89 3.42 8.01
C GLY A 239 2.13 3.77 6.74
N ILE A 240 1.76 5.03 6.63
CA ILE A 240 1.14 5.64 5.46
C ILE A 240 2.20 6.33 4.65
N GLY A 241 2.57 5.76 3.50
CA GLY A 241 3.58 6.31 2.61
C GLY A 241 3.01 7.43 1.73
N HIS A 242 3.76 8.53 1.60
CA HIS A 242 3.39 9.66 0.74
C HIS A 242 4.63 10.39 0.22
N ALA A 243 4.45 11.49 -0.52
CA ALA A 243 5.53 12.20 -1.19
C ALA A 243 6.67 12.61 -0.25
N LYS A 244 7.92 12.38 -0.71
CA LYS A 244 9.11 12.76 0.05
C LYS A 244 9.22 14.28 0.16
N GLY A 245 9.48 14.77 1.39
CA GLY A 245 9.62 16.19 1.69
C GLY A 245 8.30 16.93 1.90
N ASP A 246 7.16 16.25 1.90
CA ASP A 246 5.86 16.80 2.25
C ASP A 246 5.61 16.63 3.77
N ASP A 247 6.39 17.37 4.57
CA ASP A 247 6.40 17.25 6.02
C ASP A 247 5.10 17.77 6.67
N GLU A 248 4.44 18.75 6.04
CA GLU A 248 3.13 19.24 6.50
C GLU A 248 2.06 18.14 6.40
N SER A 249 2.06 17.38 5.31
CA SER A 249 1.17 16.21 5.17
C SER A 249 1.53 15.10 6.16
N THR A 250 2.83 14.90 6.47
CA THR A 250 3.25 13.93 7.50
C THR A 250 2.62 14.26 8.85
N GLU A 251 2.70 15.53 9.27
CA GLU A 251 2.14 15.94 10.56
C GLU A 251 0.62 15.85 10.58
N ALA A 252 -0.07 16.24 9.51
CA ALA A 252 -1.52 16.11 9.42
C ALA A 252 -1.99 14.64 9.47
N ILE A 253 -1.26 13.73 8.83
CA ILE A 253 -1.52 12.28 8.93
C ILE A 253 -1.30 11.80 10.36
N ASN A 254 -0.20 12.18 11.01
CA ASN A 254 0.11 11.78 12.38
C ASN A 254 -0.94 12.31 13.38
N GLU A 255 -1.41 13.54 13.21
CA GLU A 255 -2.50 14.09 14.03
C GLU A 255 -3.79 13.28 13.84
N ALA A 256 -4.17 12.97 12.61
CA ALA A 256 -5.33 12.14 12.32
C ALA A 256 -5.22 10.74 12.95
N LEU A 257 -4.03 10.13 12.91
CA LEU A 257 -3.80 8.84 13.54
C LEU A 257 -3.89 8.90 15.07
N ARG A 258 -3.31 9.92 15.73
CA ARG A 258 -3.45 10.12 17.17
C ARG A 258 -4.91 10.28 17.59
N GLU A 259 -5.67 11.08 16.86
CA GLU A 259 -7.10 11.24 17.15
C GLU A 259 -7.90 9.95 16.92
N MET A 260 -7.54 9.16 15.90
CA MET A 260 -8.13 7.85 15.66
C MET A 260 -7.94 6.90 16.84
N TYR A 261 -6.75 6.91 17.46
CA TYR A 261 -6.46 6.14 18.68
C TYR A 261 -7.20 6.71 19.88
N ALA A 262 -7.06 8.01 20.14
CA ALA A 262 -7.67 8.69 21.30
C ALA A 262 -9.20 8.55 21.33
N SER A 263 -9.86 8.52 20.16
CA SER A 263 -11.31 8.31 20.06
C SER A 263 -11.74 6.84 20.17
N GLY A 264 -10.80 5.89 20.20
CA GLY A 264 -11.05 4.44 20.16
C GLY A 264 -11.57 3.95 18.80
N GLU A 265 -11.45 4.75 17.73
CA GLU A 265 -11.87 4.32 16.40
C GLU A 265 -10.94 3.26 15.84
N PHE A 266 -9.64 3.33 16.12
CA PHE A 266 -8.71 2.31 15.65
C PHE A 266 -9.03 0.92 16.21
N GLU A 267 -9.38 0.81 17.49
CA GLU A 267 -9.82 -0.46 18.08
C GLU A 267 -11.08 -1.00 17.37
N ARG A 268 -12.05 -0.11 17.09
CA ARG A 268 -13.24 -0.50 16.32
C ARG A 268 -12.94 -0.95 14.88
N ILE A 269 -11.95 -0.33 14.24
CA ILE A 269 -11.46 -0.73 12.92
C ILE A 269 -10.84 -2.13 12.99
N LEU A 270 -9.98 -2.38 13.97
CA LEU A 270 -9.34 -3.69 14.16
C LEU A 270 -10.37 -4.79 14.45
N GLU A 271 -11.26 -4.57 15.41
CA GLU A 271 -12.30 -5.54 15.79
C GLU A 271 -13.20 -5.90 14.59
N ARG A 272 -13.61 -4.90 13.81
CA ARG A 272 -14.47 -5.10 12.63
C ARG A 272 -13.81 -5.91 11.53
N ASN A 273 -12.50 -5.72 11.32
CA ASN A 273 -11.77 -6.28 10.18
C ASN A 273 -10.95 -7.53 10.50
N LEU A 274 -10.38 -7.62 11.71
CA LEU A 274 -9.44 -8.68 12.12
C LEU A 274 -9.92 -9.46 13.35
N GLY A 275 -10.99 -9.00 14.03
CA GLY A 275 -11.45 -9.60 15.28
C GLY A 275 -10.53 -9.27 16.47
N GLU A 276 -10.69 -10.03 17.58
CA GLU A 276 -10.05 -9.75 18.87
C GLU A 276 -8.54 -10.03 18.93
N ASN A 277 -7.92 -10.53 17.85
CA ASN A 277 -6.52 -11.01 17.86
C ASN A 277 -5.55 -10.12 17.09
N ALA A 278 -5.86 -8.86 16.89
CA ALA A 278 -4.95 -7.94 16.22
C ALA A 278 -3.94 -7.33 17.19
N ASP A 279 -2.65 -7.45 16.87
CA ASP A 279 -1.61 -6.65 17.53
C ASP A 279 -1.86 -5.18 17.22
N THR A 280 -1.66 -4.31 18.19
CA THR A 280 -1.84 -2.86 18.06
C THR A 280 -0.50 -2.16 18.18
N ALA A 281 -0.28 -1.09 17.40
CA ALA A 281 0.78 -0.15 17.72
C ALA A 281 0.39 0.65 18.98
N ASP A 282 1.38 1.21 19.64
CA ASP A 282 1.17 2.14 20.73
C ASP A 282 0.87 3.53 20.16
N GLU A 283 -0.10 4.25 20.73
CA GLU A 283 -0.40 5.64 20.36
C GLU A 283 0.85 6.53 20.47
N ASP A 284 1.67 6.31 21.49
CA ASP A 284 2.91 7.05 21.74
C ASP A 284 3.96 6.82 20.61
N ALA A 285 3.84 5.77 19.83
CA ALA A 285 4.74 5.48 18.70
C ALA A 285 4.41 6.27 17.43
N ILE A 286 3.26 6.96 17.35
CA ILE A 286 2.88 7.70 16.15
C ILE A 286 3.79 8.91 15.95
N GLY A 287 4.53 8.90 14.83
CA GLY A 287 5.54 9.92 14.49
C GLY A 287 6.94 9.60 15.00
N ASP A 288 7.11 8.57 15.81
CA ASP A 288 8.43 8.08 16.24
C ASP A 288 8.98 7.06 15.23
N LEU A 289 10.05 7.40 14.55
CA LEU A 289 10.78 6.54 13.61
C LEU A 289 12.16 6.13 14.16
N SER A 290 12.41 6.25 15.47
CA SER A 290 13.71 5.94 16.09
C SER A 290 14.11 4.47 15.93
N PHE A 291 13.15 3.57 15.76
CA PHE A 291 13.40 2.15 15.44
C PHE A 291 14.18 1.93 14.13
N LEU A 292 14.25 2.93 13.24
CA LEU A 292 15.07 2.87 12.03
C LEU A 292 16.57 2.98 12.32
N GLU A 293 16.96 3.54 13.46
CA GLU A 293 18.38 3.71 13.87
C GLU A 293 18.94 2.46 14.56
N GLU A 294 18.09 1.50 14.93
CA GLU A 294 18.45 0.29 15.66
C GLU A 294 18.71 -0.94 14.78
N GLY A 295 18.54 -0.79 13.44
CA GLY A 295 18.57 -1.85 12.43
C GLY A 295 19.87 -2.01 11.65
#